data_3793228d0bb41b25cbf691ebe626e9fb
#
_entry.id   3793228d0bb41b25cbf691ebe626e9fb
#
_cell.length_a   1.000
_cell.length_b   1.000
_cell.length_c   1.000
_cell.angle_alpha   90.00
_cell.angle_beta   90.00
_cell.angle_gamma   90.00
#
_symmetry.space_group_name_H-M   'P 1'
#
loop_
_entity.id
_entity.type
_entity.pdbx_description
1 polymer ?
#
loop_
_entity_poly.entity_id
_entity_poly.type
_entity_poly.pdbx_seq_one_letter_code
_entity_poly.pdbx_strand_id
1 'polypeptide(L)'
;MSPFHLLRLPSKELTKVLRYMVPIARFGFSLLSNKAKRLIINLQEFSHFVSIEVQNRIRLKLSRLHFIIGGPDGLVNIVYIYIHSRTVNAKWSLPGMSTRQWIDHFMELTNSHRIFKLSIDAKNPEIDMKDLHRALTGLRVSRFFLNGFYLPDIQLFGSLPTVDSMLFGLHLTQTTNYQRIMLQNHIQFTDLRRDGARADLNSLLASNASSIQFPNMILSDAQLNLFLKHWIAGSNQRLDFLKILKIRNVTVDDEEVIFKGIDRQPAVDRGDHYYLHTRGVQPKSPRKFDITSSEGVPATIYLDEPNINVFSMLVW
;
A
#
# COMPACT_ATOMS: atom_id res chain seq x y z
N MET A 1 -19.84 -26.01 -40.31
CA MET A 1 -19.46 -24.59 -40.36
C MET A 1 -17.95 -24.50 -40.28
N SER A 2 -17.29 -23.86 -41.24
CA SER A 2 -15.83 -23.65 -41.15
C SER A 2 -15.53 -22.63 -40.03
N PRO A 3 -14.46 -22.83 -39.23
CA PRO A 3 -14.11 -21.90 -38.15
C PRO A 3 -13.78 -20.52 -38.73
N PHE A 4 -14.38 -19.47 -38.17
CA PHE A 4 -14.12 -18.09 -38.56
C PHE A 4 -12.69 -17.69 -38.13
N HIS A 5 -11.84 -17.39 -39.10
CA HIS A 5 -10.44 -17.03 -38.85
C HIS A 5 -10.31 -15.53 -38.52
N LEU A 6 -10.63 -15.16 -37.29
CA LEU A 6 -10.58 -13.78 -36.78
C LEU A 6 -9.28 -13.04 -37.14
N LEU A 7 -8.12 -13.71 -36.96
CA LEU A 7 -6.78 -13.14 -37.22
C LEU A 7 -6.47 -12.89 -38.72
N ARG A 8 -7.35 -13.30 -39.64
CA ARG A 8 -7.23 -13.02 -41.06
C ARG A 8 -7.97 -11.76 -41.50
N LEU A 9 -8.74 -11.13 -40.61
CA LEU A 9 -9.38 -9.86 -40.91
C LEU A 9 -8.36 -8.76 -41.17
N PRO A 10 -8.66 -7.76 -42.04
CA PRO A 10 -7.89 -6.55 -42.16
C PRO A 10 -7.76 -5.84 -40.83
N SER A 11 -6.59 -5.19 -40.55
CA SER A 11 -6.26 -4.65 -39.23
C SER A 11 -7.32 -3.71 -38.67
N LYS A 12 -7.95 -2.86 -39.50
CA LYS A 12 -9.03 -1.95 -39.07
C LYS A 12 -10.27 -2.71 -38.57
N GLU A 13 -10.67 -3.71 -39.30
CA GLU A 13 -11.86 -4.50 -38.98
C GLU A 13 -11.61 -5.39 -37.76
N LEU A 14 -10.41 -5.98 -37.68
CA LEU A 14 -10.00 -6.74 -36.51
C LEU A 14 -10.04 -5.87 -35.23
N THR A 15 -9.48 -4.66 -35.31
CA THR A 15 -9.51 -3.71 -34.19
C THR A 15 -10.93 -3.37 -33.75
N LYS A 16 -11.82 -3.13 -34.68
CA LYS A 16 -13.26 -2.89 -34.38
C LYS A 16 -13.87 -4.10 -33.66
N VAL A 17 -13.72 -5.31 -34.20
CA VAL A 17 -14.23 -6.53 -33.58
C VAL A 17 -13.69 -6.69 -32.16
N LEU A 18 -12.40 -6.54 -31.96
CA LEU A 18 -11.78 -6.66 -30.64
C LEU A 18 -12.32 -5.61 -29.64
N ARG A 19 -12.61 -4.38 -30.08
CA ARG A 19 -13.23 -3.35 -29.22
C ARG A 19 -14.65 -3.69 -28.82
N TYR A 20 -15.42 -4.38 -29.67
CA TYR A 20 -16.78 -4.82 -29.34
C TYR A 20 -16.82 -6.07 -28.46
N MET A 21 -15.72 -6.82 -28.36
CA MET A 21 -15.67 -7.96 -27.45
C MET A 21 -15.77 -7.52 -25.99
N VAL A 22 -16.49 -8.27 -25.19
CA VAL A 22 -16.52 -8.03 -23.74
C VAL A 22 -15.12 -8.26 -23.13
N PRO A 23 -14.76 -7.55 -22.06
CA PRO A 23 -13.38 -7.61 -21.48
C PRO A 23 -12.89 -9.03 -21.18
N ILE A 24 -13.76 -9.92 -20.71
CA ILE A 24 -13.43 -11.32 -20.45
C ILE A 24 -13.04 -12.07 -21.73
N ALA A 25 -13.73 -11.83 -22.85
CA ALA A 25 -13.42 -12.44 -24.12
C ALA A 25 -12.12 -11.89 -24.71
N ARG A 26 -11.85 -10.58 -24.57
CA ARG A 26 -10.56 -9.97 -24.94
C ARG A 26 -9.40 -10.56 -24.15
N PHE A 27 -9.59 -10.73 -22.85
CA PHE A 27 -8.58 -11.38 -22.02
C PHE A 27 -8.32 -12.82 -22.48
N GLY A 28 -9.38 -13.62 -22.70
CA GLY A 28 -9.26 -14.98 -23.25
C GLY A 28 -8.55 -15.03 -24.60
N PHE A 29 -8.87 -14.07 -25.48
CA PHE A 29 -8.19 -13.95 -26.77
C PHE A 29 -6.68 -13.69 -26.62
N SER A 30 -6.26 -12.90 -25.63
CA SER A 30 -4.86 -12.60 -25.37
C SER A 30 -4.03 -13.85 -24.97
N LEU A 31 -4.67 -14.89 -24.46
CA LEU A 31 -4.02 -16.14 -24.06
C LEU A 31 -3.74 -17.08 -25.24
N LEU A 32 -4.37 -16.85 -26.40
CA LEU A 32 -4.27 -17.75 -27.54
C LEU A 32 -2.88 -17.72 -28.23
N SER A 33 -2.23 -16.57 -28.25
CA SER A 33 -0.92 -16.41 -28.88
C SER A 33 -0.28 -15.06 -28.53
N ASN A 34 1.03 -14.95 -28.72
CA ASN A 34 1.74 -13.66 -28.59
C ASN A 34 1.22 -12.58 -29.57
N LYS A 35 0.77 -12.97 -30.77
CA LYS A 35 0.15 -12.02 -31.71
C LYS A 35 -1.17 -11.51 -31.17
N ALA A 36 -2.03 -12.39 -30.67
CA ALA A 36 -3.30 -12.01 -30.05
C ALA A 36 -3.09 -11.12 -28.84
N LYS A 37 -2.12 -11.43 -27.97
CA LYS A 37 -1.76 -10.61 -26.80
C LYS A 37 -1.35 -9.19 -27.21
N ARG A 38 -0.46 -9.04 -28.21
CA ARG A 38 -0.02 -7.74 -28.71
C ARG A 38 -1.19 -6.92 -29.27
N LEU A 39 -2.14 -7.55 -29.94
CA LEU A 39 -3.33 -6.87 -30.46
C LEU A 39 -4.17 -6.28 -29.31
N ILE A 40 -4.34 -7.03 -28.22
CA ILE A 40 -5.08 -6.56 -27.03
C ILE A 40 -4.33 -5.45 -26.32
N ILE A 41 -3.00 -5.56 -26.14
CA ILE A 41 -2.17 -4.48 -25.56
C ILE A 41 -2.35 -3.17 -26.35
N ASN A 42 -2.34 -3.24 -27.68
CA ASN A 42 -2.50 -2.07 -28.54
C ASN A 42 -3.87 -1.39 -28.45
N LEU A 43 -4.90 -2.05 -27.93
CA LEU A 43 -6.18 -1.43 -27.67
C LEU A 43 -6.13 -0.44 -26.49
N GLN A 44 -5.19 -0.60 -25.57
CA GLN A 44 -5.02 0.21 -24.36
C GLN A 44 -6.28 0.33 -23.49
N GLU A 45 -7.13 -0.69 -23.50
CA GLU A 45 -8.41 -0.65 -22.80
C GLU A 45 -8.36 -1.25 -21.38
N PHE A 46 -7.28 -1.91 -21.02
CA PHE A 46 -7.09 -2.38 -19.66
C PHE A 46 -6.45 -1.28 -18.79
N SER A 47 -7.00 -1.10 -17.60
CA SER A 47 -6.44 -0.17 -16.62
C SER A 47 -4.98 -0.55 -16.29
N HIS A 48 -4.12 0.45 -16.12
CA HIS A 48 -2.72 0.26 -15.70
C HIS A 48 -2.57 -0.23 -14.24
N PHE A 49 -3.69 -0.51 -13.55
CA PHE A 49 -3.71 -0.85 -12.13
C PHE A 49 -3.92 -2.35 -11.93
N VAL A 50 -2.82 -3.10 -11.86
CA VAL A 50 -2.85 -4.50 -11.44
C VAL A 50 -2.87 -4.56 -9.92
N SER A 51 -3.88 -5.25 -9.37
CA SER A 51 -3.96 -5.49 -7.92
C SER A 51 -4.00 -6.98 -7.63
N ILE A 52 -3.29 -7.38 -6.58
CA ILE A 52 -3.23 -8.75 -6.09
C ILE A 52 -3.80 -8.78 -4.68
N GLU A 53 -4.79 -9.61 -4.45
CA GLU A 53 -5.33 -9.88 -3.12
C GLU A 53 -5.12 -11.34 -2.78
N VAL A 54 -4.53 -11.57 -1.64
CA VAL A 54 -4.27 -12.89 -1.07
C VAL A 54 -5.11 -13.03 0.19
N GLN A 55 -6.08 -13.94 0.12
CA GLN A 55 -6.90 -14.39 1.23
C GLN A 55 -6.77 -15.90 1.33
N ASN A 56 -7.88 -16.65 1.33
CA ASN A 56 -7.84 -18.11 1.16
C ASN A 56 -7.32 -18.52 -0.23
N ARG A 57 -7.40 -17.62 -1.21
CA ARG A 57 -6.94 -17.80 -2.59
C ARG A 57 -6.31 -16.53 -3.12
N ILE A 58 -5.50 -16.67 -4.16
CA ILE A 58 -4.92 -15.52 -4.85
C ILE A 58 -5.98 -14.96 -5.82
N ARG A 59 -6.26 -13.67 -5.67
CA ARG A 59 -7.16 -12.93 -6.55
C ARG A 59 -6.37 -11.84 -7.28
N LEU A 60 -6.28 -11.98 -8.59
CA LEU A 60 -5.76 -10.92 -9.45
C LEU A 60 -6.90 -10.04 -9.91
N LYS A 61 -6.75 -8.72 -9.79
CA LYS A 61 -7.75 -7.75 -10.22
C LYS A 61 -7.18 -6.86 -11.32
N LEU A 62 -7.94 -6.78 -12.40
CA LEU A 62 -7.65 -5.94 -13.54
C LEU A 62 -8.90 -5.14 -13.88
N SER A 63 -8.98 -3.89 -13.44
CA SER A 63 -10.22 -3.10 -13.53
C SER A 63 -11.41 -3.85 -12.89
N ARG A 64 -12.38 -4.27 -13.68
CA ARG A 64 -13.59 -5.02 -13.26
C ARG A 64 -13.47 -6.53 -13.41
N LEU A 65 -12.35 -7.01 -13.93
CA LEU A 65 -12.06 -8.44 -14.04
C LEU A 65 -11.34 -8.91 -12.78
N HIS A 66 -11.90 -9.92 -12.14
CA HIS A 66 -11.31 -10.59 -11.00
C HIS A 66 -11.02 -12.04 -11.36
N PHE A 67 -9.76 -12.44 -11.22
CA PHE A 67 -9.31 -13.79 -11.48
C PHE A 67 -8.94 -14.44 -10.15
N ILE A 68 -9.59 -15.53 -9.82
CA ILE A 68 -9.34 -16.28 -8.60
C ILE A 68 -8.53 -17.51 -8.99
N ILE A 69 -7.25 -17.52 -8.59
CA ILE A 69 -6.28 -18.58 -8.85
C ILE A 69 -6.22 -19.45 -7.59
N GLY A 70 -6.08 -20.74 -7.78
CA GLY A 70 -5.90 -21.68 -6.68
C GLY A 70 -7.16 -22.51 -6.41
N GLY A 71 -7.32 -23.54 -7.18
CA GLY A 71 -8.12 -24.72 -6.92
C GLY A 71 -7.22 -25.94 -7.09
N PRO A 72 -7.56 -27.08 -6.50
CA PRO A 72 -6.76 -28.31 -6.63
C PRO A 72 -6.58 -28.75 -8.09
N ASP A 73 -7.42 -28.27 -9.00
CA ASP A 73 -7.45 -28.67 -10.40
C ASP A 73 -6.81 -27.64 -11.35
N GLY A 74 -6.07 -26.65 -10.85
CA GLY A 74 -5.51 -25.56 -11.67
C GLY A 74 -6.58 -24.69 -12.36
N LEU A 75 -7.82 -24.75 -11.89
CA LEU A 75 -8.93 -23.98 -12.41
C LEU A 75 -8.79 -22.51 -12.01
N VAL A 76 -8.98 -21.63 -12.97
CA VAL A 76 -9.10 -20.20 -12.74
C VAL A 76 -10.56 -19.79 -12.86
N ASN A 77 -11.12 -19.28 -11.78
CA ASN A 77 -12.46 -18.70 -11.79
C ASN A 77 -12.33 -17.22 -12.14
N ILE A 78 -13.03 -16.81 -13.18
CA ILE A 78 -13.05 -15.42 -13.64
C ILE A 78 -14.41 -14.83 -13.30
N VAL A 79 -14.38 -13.73 -12.54
CA VAL A 79 -15.57 -12.97 -12.19
C VAL A 79 -15.47 -11.61 -12.85
N TYR A 80 -16.43 -11.28 -13.71
CA TYR A 80 -16.55 -9.94 -14.28
C TYR A 80 -17.69 -9.19 -13.60
N ILE A 81 -17.38 -8.02 -13.04
CA ILE A 81 -18.33 -7.20 -12.29
C ILE A 81 -18.83 -6.06 -13.19
N TYR A 82 -20.12 -6.05 -13.51
CA TYR A 82 -20.77 -4.92 -14.19
C TYR A 82 -21.09 -3.77 -13.23
N ILE A 83 -21.31 -2.57 -13.79
CA ILE A 83 -21.60 -1.33 -13.03
C ILE A 83 -22.86 -1.45 -12.15
N HIS A 84 -23.79 -2.33 -12.49
CA HIS A 84 -25.08 -2.51 -11.79
C HIS A 84 -25.20 -3.85 -11.06
N SER A 85 -24.11 -4.30 -10.41
CA SER A 85 -24.10 -5.52 -9.58
C SER A 85 -24.39 -6.85 -10.32
N ARG A 86 -24.44 -6.86 -11.64
CA ARG A 86 -24.49 -8.11 -12.39
C ARG A 86 -23.08 -8.70 -12.50
N THR A 87 -22.95 -9.94 -12.13
CA THR A 87 -21.69 -10.68 -12.26
C THR A 87 -21.83 -11.73 -13.36
N VAL A 88 -20.81 -11.83 -14.22
CA VAL A 88 -20.65 -12.96 -15.13
C VAL A 88 -19.49 -13.78 -14.64
N ASN A 89 -19.74 -15.05 -14.42
CA ASN A 89 -18.74 -16.01 -13.98
C ASN A 89 -18.33 -16.88 -15.17
N ALA A 90 -17.05 -17.03 -15.39
CA ALA A 90 -16.48 -18.00 -16.32
C ALA A 90 -15.45 -18.86 -15.59
N LYS A 91 -15.38 -20.12 -15.92
CA LYS A 91 -14.35 -21.04 -15.43
C LYS A 91 -13.47 -21.42 -16.60
N TRP A 92 -12.18 -21.17 -16.46
CA TRP A 92 -11.21 -21.60 -17.47
C TRP A 92 -10.21 -22.55 -16.84
N SER A 93 -9.92 -23.61 -17.55
CA SER A 93 -8.80 -24.49 -17.22
C SER A 93 -7.65 -24.14 -18.14
N LEU A 94 -6.57 -23.66 -17.54
CA LEU A 94 -5.29 -23.42 -18.21
C LEU A 94 -4.21 -24.18 -17.44
N PRO A 95 -4.13 -25.51 -17.68
CA PRO A 95 -3.17 -26.35 -16.98
C PRO A 95 -1.75 -25.86 -17.28
N GLY A 96 -0.93 -25.79 -16.25
CA GLY A 96 0.49 -25.47 -16.35
C GLY A 96 0.87 -23.99 -16.19
N MET A 97 -0.07 -23.06 -16.08
CA MET A 97 0.28 -21.68 -15.74
C MET A 97 0.49 -21.51 -14.23
N SER A 98 1.71 -21.14 -13.85
CA SER A 98 2.03 -20.78 -12.47
C SER A 98 1.44 -19.41 -12.09
N THR A 99 1.34 -19.14 -10.78
CA THR A 99 0.93 -17.82 -10.27
C THR A 99 1.77 -16.69 -10.86
N ARG A 100 3.09 -16.89 -10.98
CA ARG A 100 3.99 -15.91 -11.59
C ARG A 100 3.64 -15.62 -13.04
N GLN A 101 3.41 -16.64 -13.86
CA GLN A 101 3.04 -16.47 -15.27
C GLN A 101 1.72 -15.71 -15.44
N TRP A 102 0.74 -15.94 -14.54
CA TRP A 102 -0.47 -15.15 -14.51
C TRP A 102 -0.19 -13.68 -14.22
N ILE A 103 0.62 -13.39 -13.19
CA ILE A 103 1.00 -12.02 -12.83
C ILE A 103 1.71 -11.34 -14.02
N ASP A 104 2.69 -12.01 -14.62
CA ASP A 104 3.45 -11.48 -15.75
C ASP A 104 2.52 -11.17 -16.94
N HIS A 105 1.58 -12.07 -17.25
CA HIS A 105 0.59 -11.85 -18.30
C HIS A 105 -0.29 -10.62 -18.04
N PHE A 106 -0.72 -10.42 -16.79
CA PHE A 106 -1.47 -9.22 -16.40
C PHE A 106 -0.64 -7.95 -16.52
N MET A 107 0.60 -8.00 -16.08
CA MET A 107 1.52 -6.86 -16.19
C MET A 107 1.76 -6.48 -17.65
N GLU A 108 1.96 -7.46 -18.53
CA GLU A 108 2.10 -7.23 -19.96
C GLU A 108 0.85 -6.62 -20.59
N LEU A 109 -0.35 -7.17 -20.31
CA LEU A 109 -1.61 -6.65 -20.87
C LEU A 109 -1.90 -5.21 -20.49
N THR A 110 -1.47 -4.78 -19.32
CA THR A 110 -1.66 -3.42 -18.82
C THR A 110 -0.50 -2.50 -19.13
N ASN A 111 0.55 -3.01 -19.78
CA ASN A 111 1.83 -2.30 -19.93
C ASN A 111 2.32 -1.70 -18.59
N SER A 112 2.16 -2.45 -17.51
CA SER A 112 2.51 -2.01 -16.17
C SER A 112 3.86 -2.60 -15.76
N HIS A 113 4.72 -1.77 -15.19
CA HIS A 113 6.02 -2.21 -14.66
C HIS A 113 6.01 -2.48 -13.16
N ARG A 114 4.81 -2.33 -12.53
CA ARG A 114 4.64 -2.51 -11.08
C ARG A 114 3.23 -2.97 -10.74
N ILE A 115 3.12 -3.71 -9.67
CA ILE A 115 1.83 -4.03 -9.02
C ILE A 115 1.37 -2.77 -8.29
N PHE A 116 0.18 -2.28 -8.61
CA PHE A 116 -0.37 -1.09 -7.97
C PHE A 116 -0.72 -1.36 -6.50
N LYS A 117 -1.33 -2.51 -6.22
CA LYS A 117 -1.72 -2.92 -4.88
C LYS A 117 -1.49 -4.41 -4.67
N LEU A 118 -0.75 -4.75 -3.62
CA LEU A 118 -0.68 -6.09 -3.06
C LEU A 118 -1.37 -6.06 -1.69
N SER A 119 -2.37 -6.91 -1.49
CA SER A 119 -3.06 -7.03 -0.20
C SER A 119 -3.00 -8.48 0.26
N ILE A 120 -2.47 -8.71 1.45
CA ILE A 120 -2.42 -10.03 2.07
C ILE A 120 -3.25 -9.98 3.34
N ASP A 121 -4.30 -10.80 3.38
CA ASP A 121 -5.15 -11.01 4.55
C ASP A 121 -4.99 -12.46 5.02
N ALA A 122 -4.15 -12.63 6.03
CA ALA A 122 -3.67 -13.94 6.47
C ALA A 122 -4.53 -14.55 7.59
N LYS A 123 -5.84 -14.53 7.48
CA LYS A 123 -6.71 -15.17 8.49
C LYS A 123 -6.60 -16.71 8.48
N ASN A 124 -6.44 -17.32 7.31
CA ASN A 124 -6.16 -18.75 7.13
C ASN A 124 -5.62 -18.95 5.69
N PRO A 125 -4.33 -18.86 5.45
CA PRO A 125 -3.81 -19.07 4.11
C PRO A 125 -3.84 -20.59 3.78
N GLU A 126 -4.73 -20.99 2.88
CA GLU A 126 -4.61 -22.28 2.16
C GLU A 126 -3.46 -22.23 1.11
N ILE A 127 -2.75 -21.10 1.07
CA ILE A 127 -1.73 -20.78 0.08
C ILE A 127 -0.36 -21.00 0.70
N ASP A 128 0.51 -21.72 -0.01
CA ASP A 128 1.92 -21.75 0.35
C ASP A 128 2.55 -20.36 0.21
N MET A 129 2.89 -19.74 1.34
CA MET A 129 3.47 -18.41 1.39
C MET A 129 4.85 -18.35 0.72
N LYS A 130 5.59 -19.46 0.65
CA LYS A 130 6.87 -19.55 -0.07
C LYS A 130 6.65 -19.49 -1.58
N ASP A 131 5.63 -20.14 -2.09
CA ASP A 131 5.26 -20.07 -3.50
C ASP A 131 4.78 -18.68 -3.88
N LEU A 132 3.98 -18.04 -3.01
CA LEU A 132 3.59 -16.66 -3.20
C LEU A 132 4.81 -15.72 -3.22
N HIS A 133 5.72 -15.85 -2.25
CA HIS A 133 6.94 -15.06 -2.21
C HIS A 133 7.77 -15.23 -3.49
N ARG A 134 7.98 -16.48 -3.96
CA ARG A 134 8.65 -16.75 -5.23
C ARG A 134 7.95 -16.09 -6.42
N ALA A 135 6.63 -16.12 -6.45
CA ALA A 135 5.85 -15.49 -7.51
C ALA A 135 5.97 -13.95 -7.51
N LEU A 136 6.20 -13.34 -6.35
CA LEU A 136 6.33 -11.90 -6.19
C LEU A 136 7.77 -11.39 -6.30
N THR A 137 8.76 -12.28 -6.21
CA THR A 137 10.18 -11.90 -6.23
C THR A 137 10.53 -11.09 -7.50
N GLY A 138 11.22 -9.97 -7.32
CA GLY A 138 11.63 -9.08 -8.41
C GLY A 138 10.53 -8.15 -8.96
N LEU A 139 9.29 -8.25 -8.47
CA LEU A 139 8.22 -7.34 -8.85
C LEU A 139 8.22 -6.09 -7.97
N ARG A 140 8.01 -4.92 -8.57
CA ARG A 140 7.79 -3.69 -7.83
C ARG A 140 6.35 -3.60 -7.35
N VAL A 141 6.14 -3.19 -6.10
CA VAL A 141 4.80 -3.01 -5.50
C VAL A 141 4.65 -1.56 -5.05
N SER A 142 3.61 -0.85 -5.54
CA SER A 142 3.38 0.53 -5.10
C SER A 142 2.74 0.59 -3.72
N ARG A 143 1.70 -0.20 -3.49
CA ARG A 143 0.99 -0.22 -2.19
C ARG A 143 0.91 -1.63 -1.66
N PHE A 144 1.42 -1.84 -0.47
CA PHE A 144 1.35 -3.11 0.22
C PHE A 144 0.47 -3.01 1.46
N PHE A 145 -0.57 -3.84 1.50
CA PHE A 145 -1.49 -3.97 2.62
C PHE A 145 -1.28 -5.33 3.27
N LEU A 146 -0.84 -5.32 4.50
CA LEU A 146 -0.66 -6.52 5.29
C LEU A 146 -1.66 -6.51 6.43
N ASN A 147 -2.65 -7.39 6.40
CA ASN A 147 -3.74 -7.49 7.37
C ASN A 147 -3.90 -8.92 7.86
N GLY A 148 -4.37 -9.14 9.09
CA GLY A 148 -4.65 -10.47 9.64
C GLY A 148 -4.10 -10.71 11.04
N PHE A 149 -4.39 -11.90 11.60
CA PHE A 149 -4.03 -12.24 12.97
C PHE A 149 -2.76 -13.07 13.09
N TYR A 150 -2.33 -13.73 12.03
CA TYR A 150 -1.21 -14.68 12.10
C TYR A 150 -0.50 -14.81 10.75
N LEU A 151 0.78 -14.48 10.73
CA LEU A 151 1.66 -14.79 9.59
C LEU A 151 2.92 -15.47 10.15
N PRO A 152 2.98 -16.81 10.14
CA PRO A 152 4.18 -17.52 10.61
C PRO A 152 5.42 -17.15 9.79
N ASP A 153 5.26 -16.79 8.52
CA ASP A 153 6.36 -16.54 7.59
C ASP A 153 6.50 -15.06 7.20
N ILE A 154 6.16 -14.12 8.11
CA ILE A 154 6.31 -12.67 7.84
C ILE A 154 7.73 -12.28 7.43
N GLN A 155 8.73 -13.07 7.82
CA GLN A 155 10.13 -12.89 7.44
C GLN A 155 10.34 -12.92 5.91
N LEU A 156 9.50 -13.66 5.18
CA LEU A 156 9.54 -13.70 3.72
C LEU A 156 9.25 -12.34 3.10
N PHE A 157 8.43 -11.52 3.77
CA PHE A 157 8.07 -10.19 3.29
C PHE A 157 9.09 -9.11 3.63
N GLY A 158 10.02 -9.39 4.54
CA GLY A 158 11.17 -8.52 4.81
C GLY A 158 12.13 -8.37 3.62
N SER A 159 12.03 -9.25 2.62
CA SER A 159 12.79 -9.20 1.37
C SER A 159 11.96 -8.76 0.16
N LEU A 160 10.73 -8.28 0.35
CA LEU A 160 9.97 -7.70 -0.76
C LEU A 160 10.70 -6.47 -1.30
N PRO A 161 10.68 -6.28 -2.62
CA PRO A 161 11.27 -5.10 -3.22
C PRO A 161 10.62 -3.83 -2.68
N THR A 162 11.33 -2.73 -2.75
CA THR A 162 10.91 -1.41 -2.28
C THR A 162 9.44 -1.13 -2.55
N VAL A 163 8.68 -0.98 -1.48
CA VAL A 163 7.25 -0.64 -1.51
C VAL A 163 7.12 0.86 -1.31
N ASP A 164 6.43 1.55 -2.21
CA ASP A 164 6.22 2.99 -2.06
C ASP A 164 5.40 3.31 -0.81
N SER A 165 4.32 2.56 -0.59
CA SER A 165 3.42 2.76 0.55
C SER A 165 3.08 1.42 1.22
N MET A 166 3.35 1.33 2.51
CA MET A 166 3.00 0.17 3.32
C MET A 166 1.91 0.51 4.32
N LEU A 167 0.82 -0.26 4.28
CA LEU A 167 -0.25 -0.22 5.28
C LEU A 167 -0.24 -1.51 6.08
N PHE A 168 -0.10 -1.36 7.38
CA PHE A 168 0.13 -2.46 8.30
C PHE A 168 -1.03 -2.60 9.28
N GLY A 169 -1.76 -3.71 9.22
CA GLY A 169 -2.92 -3.98 10.07
C GLY A 169 -2.85 -5.29 10.87
N LEU A 170 -1.64 -5.87 10.98
CA LEU A 170 -1.43 -7.15 11.66
C LEU A 170 -1.36 -7.02 13.18
N HIS A 171 -1.97 -7.98 13.88
CA HIS A 171 -1.66 -8.25 15.28
C HIS A 171 -0.38 -9.11 15.35
N LEU A 172 0.77 -8.48 15.45
CA LEU A 172 2.03 -9.20 15.64
C LEU A 172 2.28 -9.43 17.12
N THR A 173 2.41 -10.68 17.49
CA THR A 173 2.88 -11.08 18.81
C THR A 173 4.40 -11.00 18.94
N GLN A 174 5.14 -10.85 17.82
CA GLN A 174 6.59 -10.80 17.79
C GLN A 174 7.11 -9.42 17.35
N THR A 175 7.74 -8.70 18.26
CA THR A 175 8.28 -7.36 18.06
C THR A 175 9.42 -7.28 17.02
N THR A 176 10.25 -8.33 16.92
CA THR A 176 11.43 -8.35 16.05
C THR A 176 11.12 -8.24 14.55
N ASN A 177 10.04 -8.87 14.11
CA ASN A 177 9.64 -8.82 12.69
C ASN A 177 9.05 -7.47 12.30
N TYR A 178 8.34 -6.82 13.22
CA TYR A 178 7.81 -5.48 13.02
C TYR A 178 8.94 -4.45 12.84
N GLN A 179 9.97 -4.50 13.70
CA GLN A 179 11.12 -3.61 13.59
C GLN A 179 11.86 -3.77 12.25
N ARG A 180 12.01 -5.00 11.74
CA ARG A 180 12.63 -5.23 10.42
C ARG A 180 11.85 -4.58 9.28
N ILE A 181 10.53 -4.57 9.37
CA ILE A 181 9.68 -3.89 8.38
C ILE A 181 9.86 -2.37 8.49
N MET A 182 9.90 -1.84 9.71
CA MET A 182 10.09 -0.41 9.96
C MET A 182 11.45 0.12 9.47
N LEU A 183 12.50 -0.70 9.50
CA LEU A 183 13.83 -0.36 9.02
C LEU A 183 13.93 -0.26 7.49
N GLN A 184 12.91 -0.70 6.74
CA GLN A 184 12.94 -0.62 5.27
C GLN A 184 12.71 0.82 4.79
N ASN A 185 13.28 1.13 3.62
CA ASN A 185 13.18 2.45 2.99
C ASN A 185 11.82 2.67 2.30
N HIS A 186 10.73 2.65 3.07
CA HIS A 186 9.41 3.01 2.53
C HIS A 186 9.32 4.52 2.28
N ILE A 187 8.56 4.93 1.27
CA ILE A 187 8.17 6.34 1.11
C ILE A 187 7.09 6.65 2.14
N GLN A 188 6.07 5.79 2.26
CA GLN A 188 5.00 5.96 3.22
C GLN A 188 4.81 4.69 4.06
N PHE A 189 4.72 4.84 5.37
CA PHE A 189 4.35 3.80 6.32
C PHE A 189 3.13 4.21 7.13
N THR A 190 2.09 3.37 7.16
CA THR A 190 0.89 3.59 7.96
C THR A 190 0.56 2.34 8.77
N ASP A 191 0.53 2.47 10.08
CA ASP A 191 0.15 1.40 11.00
C ASP A 191 -1.33 1.53 11.36
N LEU A 192 -2.15 0.60 10.88
CA LEU A 192 -3.60 0.58 11.10
C LEU A 192 -4.04 -0.32 12.26
N ARG A 193 -3.13 -0.87 13.04
CA ARG A 193 -3.46 -1.76 14.17
C ARG A 193 -4.38 -1.07 15.16
N ARG A 194 -5.46 -1.73 15.53
CA ARG A 194 -6.46 -1.20 16.46
C ARG A 194 -6.32 -1.72 17.87
N ASP A 195 -5.82 -2.96 18.05
CA ASP A 195 -5.89 -3.69 19.33
C ASP A 195 -4.50 -4.16 19.77
N GLY A 196 -4.12 -3.78 20.98
CA GLY A 196 -3.12 -4.42 21.83
C GLY A 196 -1.64 -4.27 21.51
N ALA A 197 -1.18 -4.59 20.32
CA ALA A 197 0.22 -4.45 19.93
C ALA A 197 0.45 -3.05 19.32
N ARG A 198 0.67 -2.07 20.16
CA ARG A 198 0.86 -0.68 19.73
C ARG A 198 2.30 -0.44 19.33
N ALA A 199 2.51 0.36 18.28
CA ALA A 199 3.80 0.94 18.04
C ALA A 199 4.22 1.79 19.24
N ASP A 200 5.48 1.70 19.63
CA ASP A 200 6.09 2.45 20.72
C ASP A 200 7.12 3.44 20.19
N LEU A 201 7.76 4.18 21.07
CA LEU A 201 8.82 5.12 20.72
C LEU A 201 9.97 4.43 19.96
N ASN A 202 10.35 3.21 20.34
CA ASN A 202 11.43 2.48 19.68
C ASN A 202 11.05 2.15 18.22
N SER A 203 9.79 1.80 17.99
CA SER A 203 9.25 1.57 16.65
C SER A 203 9.34 2.84 15.79
N LEU A 204 9.00 3.99 16.37
CA LEU A 204 9.09 5.28 15.68
C LEU A 204 10.54 5.64 15.36
N LEU A 205 11.44 5.50 16.33
CA LEU A 205 12.88 5.79 16.16
C LEU A 205 13.54 4.83 15.17
N ALA A 206 13.09 3.58 15.08
CA ALA A 206 13.59 2.58 14.14
C ALA A 206 13.07 2.79 12.70
N SER A 207 12.03 3.60 12.50
CA SER A 207 11.44 3.78 11.18
C SER A 207 12.34 4.57 10.24
N ASN A 208 12.52 4.06 9.03
CA ASN A 208 13.27 4.73 7.95
C ASN A 208 12.36 5.23 6.80
N ALA A 209 11.06 5.32 7.04
CA ALA A 209 10.11 5.88 6.07
C ALA A 209 10.16 7.41 6.07
N SER A 210 9.94 8.03 4.91
CA SER A 210 9.86 9.48 4.82
C SER A 210 8.51 10.04 5.28
N SER A 211 7.43 9.27 5.17
CA SER A 211 6.12 9.64 5.70
C SER A 211 5.59 8.54 6.62
N ILE A 212 5.32 8.88 7.87
CA ILE A 212 4.91 7.93 8.91
C ILE A 212 3.56 8.34 9.48
N GLN A 213 2.62 7.40 9.57
CA GLN A 213 1.32 7.62 10.18
C GLN A 213 0.98 6.51 11.17
N PHE A 214 0.72 6.89 12.40
CA PHE A 214 0.32 6.01 13.49
C PHE A 214 -1.04 6.44 14.07
N PRO A 215 -2.16 6.01 13.49
CA PRO A 215 -3.48 6.44 13.98
C PRO A 215 -3.86 5.88 15.35
N ASN A 216 -3.13 4.92 15.88
CA ASN A 216 -3.41 4.28 17.18
C ASN A 216 -2.18 4.19 18.10
N MET A 217 -1.14 5.00 17.85
CA MET A 217 0.04 5.04 18.70
C MET A 217 -0.23 5.87 19.94
N ILE A 218 0.12 5.34 21.12
CA ILE A 218 0.07 6.10 22.36
C ILE A 218 1.50 6.42 22.78
N LEU A 219 1.85 7.70 22.68
CA LEU A 219 3.06 8.23 23.27
C LEU A 219 2.69 9.21 24.40
N SER A 220 3.43 9.17 25.52
CA SER A 220 3.39 10.22 26.51
C SER A 220 4.07 11.49 25.95
N ASP A 221 3.79 12.66 26.56
CA ASP A 221 4.41 13.91 26.15
C ASP A 221 5.93 13.90 26.36
N ALA A 222 6.39 13.22 27.40
CA ALA A 222 7.81 12.97 27.61
C ALA A 222 8.44 12.11 26.51
N GLN A 223 7.73 11.13 25.97
CA GLN A 223 8.19 10.32 24.84
C GLN A 223 8.19 11.12 23.53
N LEU A 224 7.21 12.01 23.31
CA LEU A 224 7.24 12.95 22.18
C LEU A 224 8.42 13.91 22.30
N ASN A 225 8.68 14.45 23.49
CA ASN A 225 9.86 15.28 23.75
C ASN A 225 11.15 14.53 23.41
N LEU A 226 11.27 13.27 23.86
CA LEU A 226 12.44 12.43 23.57
C LEU A 226 12.59 12.18 22.07
N PHE A 227 11.51 11.88 21.37
CA PHE A 227 11.53 11.74 19.90
C PHE A 227 12.04 13.03 19.22
N LEU A 228 11.48 14.19 19.59
CA LEU A 228 11.89 15.46 19.02
C LEU A 228 13.37 15.76 19.27
N LYS A 229 13.88 15.46 20.46
CA LYS A 229 15.32 15.59 20.77
C LYS A 229 16.20 14.67 19.93
N HIS A 230 15.77 13.43 19.70
CA HIS A 230 16.47 12.52 18.81
C HIS A 230 16.45 13.02 17.37
N TRP A 231 15.31 13.51 16.90
CA TRP A 231 15.23 14.08 15.55
C TRP A 231 16.12 15.32 15.39
N ILE A 232 16.11 16.23 16.37
CA ILE A 232 16.99 17.40 16.38
C ILE A 232 18.47 16.96 16.35
N ALA A 233 18.83 15.88 17.04
CA ALA A 233 20.17 15.32 17.04
C ALA A 233 20.55 14.51 15.78
N GLY A 234 19.67 14.47 14.76
CA GLY A 234 19.95 13.84 13.46
C GLY A 234 19.40 12.43 13.28
N SER A 235 18.50 11.96 14.15
CA SER A 235 17.77 10.71 13.89
C SER A 235 16.67 10.91 12.86
N ASN A 236 16.25 9.82 12.17
CA ASN A 236 15.15 9.84 11.19
C ASN A 236 15.34 10.93 10.09
N GLN A 237 16.56 11.08 9.56
CA GLN A 237 16.92 12.10 8.56
C GLN A 237 16.06 12.09 7.28
N ARG A 238 15.42 10.96 6.98
CA ARG A 238 14.52 10.82 5.81
C ARG A 238 13.08 11.25 6.10
N LEU A 239 12.78 11.64 7.33
CA LEU A 239 11.42 11.97 7.73
C LEU A 239 11.00 13.32 7.13
N ASP A 240 9.99 13.29 6.27
CA ASP A 240 9.32 14.47 5.71
C ASP A 240 8.02 14.76 6.47
N PHE A 241 7.33 13.70 6.93
CA PHE A 241 6.04 13.83 7.60
C PHE A 241 5.82 12.75 8.66
N LEU A 242 5.36 13.18 9.82
CA LEU A 242 4.91 12.29 10.91
C LEU A 242 3.51 12.69 11.35
N LYS A 243 2.62 11.69 11.52
CA LYS A 243 1.31 11.86 12.13
C LYS A 243 1.04 10.79 13.16
N ILE A 244 0.76 11.20 14.38
CA ILE A 244 0.39 10.34 15.49
C ILE A 244 -0.98 10.77 16.01
N LEU A 245 -1.91 9.83 16.09
CA LEU A 245 -3.19 10.07 16.73
C LEU A 245 -3.03 9.74 18.23
N LYS A 246 -3.08 10.74 19.07
CA LYS A 246 -2.96 10.62 20.52
C LYS A 246 -4.35 10.41 21.13
N ILE A 247 -4.51 9.39 21.99
CA ILE A 247 -5.84 9.05 22.57
C ILE A 247 -6.17 9.87 23.83
N ARG A 248 -5.37 10.84 24.22
CA ARG A 248 -5.60 11.65 25.42
C ARG A 248 -5.75 13.14 25.10
N ASN A 249 -6.60 13.82 25.85
CA ASN A 249 -6.72 15.26 25.78
C ASN A 249 -5.37 15.91 26.11
N VAL A 250 -4.82 16.67 25.17
CA VAL A 250 -3.61 17.48 25.40
C VAL A 250 -4.04 18.72 26.16
N THR A 251 -3.53 18.91 27.36
CA THR A 251 -3.72 20.14 28.14
C THR A 251 -2.66 21.18 27.78
N VAL A 252 -2.80 22.41 28.24
CA VAL A 252 -1.76 23.46 28.06
C VAL A 252 -0.45 23.05 28.70
N ASP A 253 -0.50 22.33 29.82
CA ASP A 253 0.68 21.84 30.54
C ASP A 253 1.46 20.80 29.74
N ASP A 254 0.80 20.05 28.86
CA ASP A 254 1.42 19.01 28.02
C ASP A 254 2.37 19.64 26.97
N GLU A 255 2.10 20.85 26.53
CA GLU A 255 2.95 21.58 25.58
C GLU A 255 4.33 21.90 26.19
N GLU A 256 4.37 22.32 27.44
CA GLU A 256 5.64 22.58 28.14
C GLU A 256 6.46 21.31 28.29
N VAL A 257 5.80 20.17 28.52
CA VAL A 257 6.48 18.86 28.60
C VAL A 257 7.02 18.43 27.23
N ILE A 258 6.21 18.59 26.16
CA ILE A 258 6.61 18.21 24.80
C ILE A 258 7.83 19.01 24.34
N PHE A 259 7.90 20.29 24.65
CA PHE A 259 9.00 21.17 24.22
C PHE A 259 10.05 21.45 25.30
N LYS A 260 10.04 20.71 26.40
CA LYS A 260 11.02 20.89 27.48
C LYS A 260 12.46 20.77 26.97
N GLY A 261 13.22 21.88 27.04
CA GLY A 261 14.60 21.95 26.58
C GLY A 261 14.76 21.87 25.06
N ILE A 262 13.72 22.23 24.31
CA ILE A 262 13.73 22.40 22.86
C ILE A 262 13.45 23.86 22.56
N ASP A 263 14.31 24.48 21.77
CA ASP A 263 14.09 25.84 21.26
C ASP A 263 12.99 25.80 20.20
N ARG A 264 11.97 26.64 20.36
CA ARG A 264 10.82 26.70 19.49
C ARG A 264 10.39 28.13 19.21
N GLN A 265 9.83 28.35 18.03
CA GLN A 265 9.31 29.64 17.63
C GLN A 265 7.88 29.48 17.12
N PRO A 266 7.04 30.55 17.15
CA PRO A 266 5.78 30.53 16.42
C PRO A 266 6.03 30.16 14.94
N ALA A 267 5.23 29.25 14.40
CA ALA A 267 5.45 28.76 13.04
C ALA A 267 5.24 29.86 11.99
N VAL A 268 6.14 29.91 11.03
CA VAL A 268 5.98 30.74 9.83
C VAL A 268 4.93 30.11 8.93
N ASP A 269 4.04 30.90 8.36
CA ASP A 269 3.06 30.41 7.38
C ASP A 269 3.77 30.05 6.08
N ARG A 270 3.87 28.75 5.82
CA ARG A 270 4.50 28.18 4.61
C ARG A 270 3.47 27.63 3.62
N GLY A 271 2.20 27.97 3.81
CA GLY A 271 1.09 27.49 2.97
C GLY A 271 0.54 26.13 3.40
N ASP A 272 -0.44 25.65 2.62
CA ASP A 272 -1.30 24.52 2.98
C ASP A 272 -0.69 23.11 2.77
N HIS A 273 0.62 22.96 2.72
CA HIS A 273 1.27 21.66 2.52
C HIS A 273 0.85 20.59 3.55
N TYR A 274 0.53 21.00 4.76
CA TYR A 274 -0.03 20.12 5.79
C TYR A 274 -1.31 19.42 5.33
N TYR A 275 -2.19 20.10 4.61
CA TYR A 275 -3.48 19.57 4.17
C TYR A 275 -3.36 18.55 3.04
N LEU A 276 -2.33 18.62 2.23
CA LEU A 276 -2.06 17.64 1.15
C LEU A 276 -1.79 16.24 1.71
N HIS A 277 -1.19 16.15 2.90
CA HIS A 277 -0.86 14.87 3.54
C HIS A 277 -1.96 14.33 4.46
N THR A 278 -2.87 15.18 4.96
CA THR A 278 -3.86 14.77 5.97
C THR A 278 -5.18 14.24 5.41
N ARG A 279 -5.39 14.26 4.07
CA ARG A 279 -6.61 13.79 3.40
C ARG A 279 -7.91 14.09 4.18
N GLY A 280 -8.32 15.34 4.21
CA GLY A 280 -9.72 15.69 4.41
C GLY A 280 -10.16 16.08 5.83
N VAL A 281 -9.30 16.12 6.82
CA VAL A 281 -9.63 16.72 8.10
C VAL A 281 -8.80 18.00 8.28
N GLN A 282 -9.41 19.16 7.99
CA GLN A 282 -8.78 20.43 8.34
C GLN A 282 -8.88 20.61 9.86
N PRO A 283 -7.76 20.69 10.58
CA PRO A 283 -7.79 21.11 11.98
C PRO A 283 -8.28 22.54 12.05
N LYS A 284 -9.27 22.81 12.90
CA LYS A 284 -9.94 24.13 12.96
C LYS A 284 -9.03 25.27 13.39
N SER A 285 -7.94 25.02 14.10
CA SER A 285 -6.88 25.99 14.45
C SER A 285 -5.76 25.27 15.21
N PRO A 286 -4.85 24.51 14.56
CA PRO A 286 -3.77 23.86 15.27
C PRO A 286 -2.80 24.91 15.83
N ARG A 287 -2.31 24.67 17.04
CA ARG A 287 -1.13 25.38 17.53
C ARG A 287 0.08 24.92 16.73
N LYS A 288 0.85 25.87 16.23
CA LYS A 288 1.96 25.58 15.31
C LYS A 288 3.26 26.15 15.87
N PHE A 289 4.30 25.32 15.87
CA PHE A 289 5.63 25.70 16.34
C PHE A 289 6.69 25.23 15.37
N ASP A 290 7.63 26.07 15.06
CA ASP A 290 8.82 25.70 14.31
C ASP A 290 9.95 25.30 15.25
N ILE A 291 10.64 24.22 14.89
CA ILE A 291 11.88 23.74 15.50
C ILE A 291 12.92 23.52 14.39
N THR A 292 14.18 23.47 14.77
CA THR A 292 15.27 23.27 13.78
C THR A 292 16.18 22.15 14.27
N SER A 293 16.57 21.27 13.35
CA SER A 293 17.55 20.21 13.64
C SER A 293 18.97 20.79 13.85
N SER A 294 19.89 19.99 14.39
CA SER A 294 21.30 20.36 14.51
C SER A 294 21.98 20.64 13.15
N GLU A 295 21.41 20.13 12.07
CA GLU A 295 21.88 20.34 10.69
C GLU A 295 21.20 21.56 10.01
N GLY A 296 20.37 22.30 10.74
CA GLY A 296 19.68 23.47 10.22
C GLY A 296 18.39 23.17 9.44
N VAL A 297 17.91 21.92 9.46
CA VAL A 297 16.66 21.53 8.77
C VAL A 297 15.47 21.98 9.62
N PRO A 298 14.56 22.82 9.08
CA PRO A 298 13.37 23.28 9.81
C PRO A 298 12.27 22.22 9.78
N ALA A 299 11.48 22.18 10.86
CA ALA A 299 10.22 21.42 10.91
C ALA A 299 9.15 22.20 11.65
N THR A 300 7.90 22.03 11.20
CA THR A 300 6.74 22.59 11.87
C THR A 300 5.97 21.50 12.61
N ILE A 301 5.77 21.70 13.90
CA ILE A 301 4.97 20.85 14.77
C ILE A 301 3.55 21.41 14.83
N TYR A 302 2.57 20.54 14.63
CA TYR A 302 1.16 20.85 14.73
C TYR A 302 0.57 20.08 15.90
N LEU A 303 -0.01 20.81 16.85
CA LEU A 303 -0.78 20.26 17.97
C LEU A 303 -2.25 20.63 17.74
N ASP A 304 -3.07 19.64 17.44
CA ASP A 304 -4.50 19.86 17.19
C ASP A 304 -5.27 20.24 18.46
N GLU A 305 -6.41 20.91 18.27
CA GLU A 305 -7.30 21.35 19.35
C GLU A 305 -7.72 20.21 20.29
N PRO A 306 -8.13 20.55 21.54
CA PRO A 306 -8.23 19.62 22.67
C PRO A 306 -9.13 18.39 22.48
N ASN A 307 -9.94 18.35 21.43
CA ASN A 307 -10.85 17.24 21.17
C ASN A 307 -10.35 16.22 20.12
N ILE A 308 -9.28 16.53 19.38
CA ILE A 308 -8.68 15.63 18.39
C ILE A 308 -7.18 15.56 18.68
N ASN A 309 -6.80 14.59 19.48
CA ASN A 309 -5.43 14.39 19.96
C ASN A 309 -4.48 13.98 18.83
N VAL A 310 -4.16 14.89 17.93
CA VAL A 310 -3.24 14.65 16.83
C VAL A 310 -1.95 15.44 17.04
N PHE A 311 -0.85 14.74 17.06
CA PHE A 311 0.48 15.29 16.88
C PHE A 311 0.90 15.09 15.43
N SER A 312 1.32 16.15 14.77
CA SER A 312 1.91 16.05 13.44
C SER A 312 3.17 16.89 13.34
N MET A 313 4.09 16.44 12.50
CA MET A 313 5.35 17.11 12.23
C MET A 313 5.57 17.11 10.72
N LEU A 314 5.88 18.26 10.16
CA LEU A 314 6.24 18.44 8.75
C LEU A 314 7.65 19.00 8.66
N VAL A 315 8.54 18.30 7.97
CA VAL A 315 9.93 18.70 7.74
C VAL A 315 10.02 19.41 6.39
N TRP A 316 10.81 20.50 6.31
CA TRP A 316 10.90 21.37 5.13
C TRP A 316 12.21 21.24 4.38
#